data_7d78ebfe43aaf37ee4fecbfc8b05410a
#
_entry.id   7d78ebfe43aaf37ee4fecbfc8b05410a
#
_cell.length_a   1.000
_cell.length_b   1.000
_cell.length_c   1.000
_cell.angle_alpha   90.00
_cell.angle_beta   90.00
_cell.angle_gamma   90.00
#
_symmetry.space_group_name_H-M   'P 1'
#
loop_
_entity.id
_entity.type
_entity.pdbx_description
1 polymer ?
#
loop_
_entity_poly.entity_id
_entity_poly.type
_entity_poly.pdbx_seq_one_letter_code
_entity_poly.pdbx_strand_id
1 'polypeptide(L)'
;EARNVESRLDFTSAQRRNTLAVSTEDIARNGQIFLSRDVRMDELARHVSFLAGKLHIPVEVIRHADEAGSPDIRGLLSCGKDIRGWYDIPSQRVCLYLPHARGKADVERTLLHEGVAHYGLRKLAGHKHMDAFLDDIFNGCGEKVRDEILRMAAADRTDIRVATEEYLARMAEDGTDRSLWDRIVTAFRNLLRKLGFCLEIGTRELR
;
A
#
# COMPACT_ATOMS: atom_id res chain seq x y z
N GLU A 1 -31.36 1.31 10.04
CA GLU A 1 -31.70 -0.11 9.67
C GLU A 1 -32.71 -0.74 10.65
N ALA A 2 -32.54 -0.62 11.98
CA ALA A 2 -33.41 -1.25 12.95
C ALA A 2 -34.90 -0.84 12.77
N ARG A 3 -35.19 0.44 12.59
CA ARG A 3 -36.57 0.95 12.40
C ARG A 3 -37.19 0.51 11.06
N ASN A 4 -36.39 0.36 10.01
CA ASN A 4 -36.86 -0.17 8.73
C ASN A 4 -37.25 -1.66 8.87
N VAL A 5 -36.53 -2.43 9.69
CA VAL A 5 -36.89 -3.81 10.02
C VAL A 5 -38.18 -3.83 10.82
N GLU A 6 -38.31 -2.98 11.84
CA GLU A 6 -39.47 -2.87 12.71
C GLU A 6 -40.71 -2.53 11.92
N SER A 7 -40.71 -1.54 11.03
CA SER A 7 -41.82 -1.14 10.18
C SER A 7 -42.28 -2.23 9.20
N ARG A 8 -41.47 -3.27 8.98
CA ARG A 8 -41.76 -4.39 8.07
C ARG A 8 -42.03 -5.72 8.77
N LEU A 9 -42.01 -5.72 10.11
CA LEU A 9 -42.27 -6.95 10.88
C LEU A 9 -43.61 -7.59 10.56
N ASP A 10 -44.66 -6.77 10.40
CA ASP A 10 -46.03 -7.24 10.15
C ASP A 10 -46.30 -7.51 8.66
N PHE A 11 -45.34 -7.29 7.77
CA PHE A 11 -45.51 -7.53 6.34
C PHE A 11 -45.55 -9.03 6.04
N THR A 12 -46.53 -9.43 5.22
CA THR A 12 -46.51 -10.78 4.63
C THR A 12 -45.34 -10.95 3.66
N SER A 13 -45.02 -12.17 3.32
CA SER A 13 -43.91 -12.46 2.36
C SER A 13 -44.19 -11.81 0.96
N ALA A 14 -45.45 -11.68 0.55
CA ALA A 14 -45.82 -11.00 -0.70
C ALA A 14 -45.63 -9.47 -0.59
N GLN A 15 -46.03 -8.87 0.51
CA GLN A 15 -45.80 -7.46 0.78
C GLN A 15 -44.32 -7.10 0.85
N ARG A 16 -43.50 -7.92 1.51
CA ARG A 16 -42.05 -7.71 1.56
C ARG A 16 -41.40 -7.75 0.20
N ARG A 17 -41.82 -8.62 -0.70
CA ARG A 17 -41.30 -8.72 -2.08
C ARG A 17 -41.71 -7.52 -2.93
N ASN A 18 -42.90 -6.99 -2.73
CA ASN A 18 -43.46 -5.91 -3.54
C ASN A 18 -43.16 -4.50 -3.00
N THR A 19 -42.63 -4.40 -1.77
CA THR A 19 -42.30 -3.11 -1.14
C THR A 19 -40.82 -2.92 -1.14
N LEU A 20 -40.32 -1.90 -1.84
CA LEU A 20 -38.90 -1.56 -1.83
C LEU A 20 -38.44 -1.17 -0.40
N ALA A 21 -37.28 -1.60 0.01
CA ALA A 21 -36.74 -1.26 1.32
C ALA A 21 -36.65 0.26 1.57
N VAL A 22 -36.34 1.01 0.51
CA VAL A 22 -36.25 2.48 0.54
C VAL A 22 -37.56 3.17 0.84
N SER A 23 -38.72 2.57 0.52
CA SER A 23 -40.03 3.16 0.76
C SER A 23 -40.55 3.05 2.19
N THR A 24 -39.86 2.25 3.03
CA THR A 24 -40.16 2.08 4.46
C THR A 24 -39.10 2.74 5.36
N GLU A 25 -38.15 3.44 4.76
CA GLU A 25 -37.15 4.21 5.49
C GLU A 25 -37.77 5.51 6.03
N ASP A 26 -37.60 5.78 7.32
CA ASP A 26 -38.09 6.99 7.99
C ASP A 26 -37.23 8.24 7.70
N ILE A 27 -36.03 8.04 7.22
CA ILE A 27 -35.10 9.09 6.79
C ILE A 27 -34.62 8.79 5.37
N ALA A 28 -34.73 9.75 4.48
CA ALA A 28 -34.22 9.64 3.11
C ALA A 28 -32.73 9.29 3.12
N ARG A 29 -32.24 8.48 2.16
CA ARG A 29 -30.86 7.97 2.09
C ARG A 29 -29.79 9.05 2.17
N ASN A 30 -30.05 10.23 1.61
CA ASN A 30 -29.15 11.38 1.67
C ASN A 30 -29.07 12.02 3.07
N GLY A 31 -30.05 11.74 3.95
CA GLY A 31 -30.04 12.19 5.35
C GLY A 31 -29.60 11.12 6.34
N GLN A 32 -29.35 9.89 5.89
CA GLN A 32 -28.92 8.80 6.75
C GLN A 32 -27.42 8.93 7.07
N ILE A 33 -27.08 8.95 8.36
CA ILE A 33 -25.69 8.92 8.82
C ILE A 33 -25.20 7.48 8.72
N PHE A 34 -24.49 7.15 7.66
CA PHE A 34 -23.79 5.88 7.53
C PHE A 34 -22.49 5.91 8.37
N LEU A 35 -22.64 5.78 9.69
CA LEU A 35 -21.53 5.76 10.65
C LEU A 35 -20.47 4.71 10.33
N SER A 36 -20.81 3.67 9.55
CA SER A 36 -19.91 2.53 9.34
C SER A 36 -18.68 2.84 8.50
N ARG A 37 -18.78 3.72 7.49
CA ARG A 37 -17.65 3.99 6.58
C ARG A 37 -16.65 4.98 7.17
N ASP A 38 -17.14 6.07 7.73
CA ASP A 38 -16.28 7.12 8.29
C ASP A 38 -15.59 6.65 9.57
N VAL A 39 -16.32 5.95 10.46
CA VAL A 39 -15.76 5.32 11.68
C VAL A 39 -14.66 4.31 11.31
N ARG A 40 -14.90 3.52 10.25
CA ARG A 40 -13.90 2.57 9.75
C ARG A 40 -12.65 3.28 9.21
N MET A 41 -12.82 4.34 8.42
CA MET A 41 -11.68 5.11 7.88
C MET A 41 -10.90 5.78 9.00
N ASP A 42 -11.55 6.31 10.03
CA ASP A 42 -10.88 6.91 11.20
C ASP A 42 -10.10 5.87 12.02
N GLU A 43 -10.64 4.67 12.15
CA GLU A 43 -9.92 3.57 12.80
C GLU A 43 -8.69 3.15 12.00
N LEU A 44 -8.81 3.02 10.68
CA LEU A 44 -7.70 2.71 9.79
C LEU A 44 -6.65 3.83 9.81
N ALA A 45 -7.06 5.09 9.76
CA ALA A 45 -6.15 6.24 9.81
C ALA A 45 -5.35 6.28 11.13
N ARG A 46 -5.99 6.00 12.27
CA ARG A 46 -5.30 5.90 13.58
C ARG A 46 -4.30 4.74 13.57
N HIS A 47 -4.67 3.60 12.98
CA HIS A 47 -3.80 2.44 12.87
C HIS A 47 -2.57 2.74 11.99
N VAL A 48 -2.79 3.39 10.83
CA VAL A 48 -1.70 3.88 9.96
C VAL A 48 -0.75 4.80 10.72
N SER A 49 -1.29 5.81 11.42
CA SER A 49 -0.47 6.77 12.16
C SER A 49 0.37 6.09 13.24
N PHE A 50 -0.18 5.09 13.93
CA PHE A 50 0.55 4.31 14.92
C PHE A 50 1.72 3.52 14.29
N LEU A 51 1.48 2.83 13.18
CA LEU A 51 2.51 2.06 12.49
C LEU A 51 3.58 2.96 11.86
N ALA A 52 3.15 4.03 11.19
CA ALA A 52 4.04 5.01 10.58
C ALA A 52 4.99 5.64 11.62
N GLY A 53 4.45 5.95 12.81
CA GLY A 53 5.25 6.44 13.93
C GLY A 53 6.29 5.43 14.42
N LYS A 54 5.91 4.15 14.51
CA LYS A 54 6.85 3.07 14.89
C LYS A 54 7.95 2.83 13.85
N LEU A 55 7.60 2.91 12.57
CA LEU A 55 8.51 2.63 11.46
C LEU A 55 9.29 3.88 11.01
N HIS A 56 8.98 5.05 11.58
CA HIS A 56 9.56 6.35 11.19
C HIS A 56 9.40 6.65 9.70
N ILE A 57 8.26 6.22 9.11
CA ILE A 57 7.92 6.44 7.71
C ILE A 57 6.99 7.65 7.62
N PRO A 58 7.30 8.65 6.77
CA PRO A 58 6.39 9.76 6.50
C PRO A 58 5.19 9.27 5.69
N VAL A 59 4.02 9.24 6.31
CA VAL A 59 2.78 8.74 5.68
C VAL A 59 1.76 9.87 5.57
N GLU A 60 1.09 9.92 4.43
CA GLU A 60 -0.08 10.75 4.17
C GLU A 60 -1.30 9.85 3.96
N VAL A 61 -2.36 10.13 4.69
CA VAL A 61 -3.62 9.38 4.60
C VAL A 61 -4.57 10.15 3.70
N ILE A 62 -4.99 9.51 2.60
CA ILE A 62 -5.87 10.07 1.58
C ILE A 62 -7.26 9.45 1.76
N ARG A 63 -8.28 10.29 1.97
CA ARG A 63 -9.67 9.87 2.17
C ARG A 63 -10.53 10.07 0.93
N HIS A 64 -10.18 11.06 0.12
CA HIS A 64 -10.87 11.41 -1.12
C HIS A 64 -9.87 11.51 -2.28
N ALA A 65 -10.31 11.16 -3.48
CA ALA A 65 -9.42 11.13 -4.65
C ALA A 65 -8.84 12.52 -5.00
N ASP A 66 -9.54 13.59 -4.69
CA ASP A 66 -9.12 14.99 -4.90
C ASP A 66 -7.98 15.44 -3.97
N GLU A 67 -7.78 14.75 -2.85
CA GLU A 67 -6.66 14.99 -1.92
C GLU A 67 -5.32 14.48 -2.48
N ALA A 68 -5.34 13.56 -3.47
CA ALA A 68 -4.12 13.06 -4.08
C ALA A 68 -3.34 14.19 -4.77
N GLY A 69 -2.07 14.39 -4.39
CA GLY A 69 -1.22 15.46 -4.91
C GLY A 69 -0.95 15.36 -6.40
N SER A 70 -0.80 14.14 -6.94
CA SER A 70 -0.56 13.87 -8.36
C SER A 70 -1.87 13.91 -9.18
N PRO A 71 -1.94 14.72 -10.26
CA PRO A 71 -3.08 14.71 -11.18
C PRO A 71 -3.33 13.34 -11.83
N ASP A 72 -2.27 12.60 -12.16
CA ASP A 72 -2.36 11.28 -12.78
C ASP A 72 -3.00 10.28 -11.82
N ILE A 73 -2.56 10.26 -10.56
CA ILE A 73 -3.15 9.41 -9.51
C ILE A 73 -4.60 9.78 -9.28
N ARG A 74 -4.96 11.08 -9.22
CA ARG A 74 -6.35 11.53 -9.12
C ARG A 74 -7.21 10.99 -10.26
N GLY A 75 -6.69 11.07 -11.49
CA GLY A 75 -7.36 10.53 -12.67
C GLY A 75 -7.61 9.02 -12.56
N LEU A 76 -6.60 8.26 -12.16
CA LEU A 76 -6.70 6.81 -11.97
C LEU A 76 -7.70 6.44 -10.86
N LEU A 77 -7.67 7.12 -9.72
CA LEU A 77 -8.62 6.91 -8.63
C LEU A 77 -10.06 7.24 -9.06
N SER A 78 -10.25 8.33 -9.80
CA SER A 78 -11.55 8.75 -10.33
C SER A 78 -12.10 7.76 -11.37
N CYS A 79 -11.23 7.07 -12.11
CA CYS A 79 -11.60 6.00 -13.04
C CYS A 79 -11.83 4.64 -12.35
N GLY A 80 -11.78 4.58 -11.02
CA GLY A 80 -12.06 3.36 -10.26
C GLY A 80 -10.91 2.33 -10.26
N LYS A 81 -9.68 2.75 -10.55
CA LYS A 81 -8.50 1.89 -10.38
C LYS A 81 -8.31 1.53 -8.91
N ASP A 82 -8.10 0.25 -8.59
CA ASP A 82 -7.85 -0.27 -7.23
C ASP A 82 -6.42 0.08 -6.77
N ILE A 83 -6.18 1.37 -6.54
CA ILE A 83 -4.94 1.88 -5.96
C ILE A 83 -5.16 2.02 -4.47
N ARG A 84 -4.33 1.39 -3.64
CA ARG A 84 -4.41 1.40 -2.17
C ARG A 84 -3.36 2.27 -1.54
N GLY A 85 -2.23 2.42 -2.21
CA GLY A 85 -1.14 3.28 -1.79
C GLY A 85 -0.19 3.53 -2.94
N TRP A 86 0.73 4.46 -2.73
CA TRP A 86 1.85 4.75 -3.62
C TRP A 86 2.92 5.52 -2.85
N TYR A 87 4.15 5.39 -3.29
CA TYR A 87 5.22 6.26 -2.84
C TYR A 87 5.30 7.50 -3.73
N ASP A 88 5.08 8.68 -3.14
CA ASP A 88 5.17 9.96 -3.85
C ASP A 88 6.61 10.47 -3.82
N ILE A 89 7.30 10.34 -4.96
CA ILE A 89 8.72 10.70 -5.09
C ILE A 89 8.97 12.19 -4.80
N PRO A 90 8.14 13.15 -5.30
CA PRO A 90 8.36 14.57 -5.04
C PRO A 90 8.27 14.96 -3.57
N SER A 91 7.27 14.47 -2.86
CA SER A 91 7.08 14.76 -1.43
C SER A 91 7.86 13.82 -0.51
N GLN A 92 8.42 12.72 -1.04
CA GLN A 92 9.09 11.65 -0.31
C GLN A 92 8.20 11.05 0.79
N ARG A 93 6.92 10.86 0.50
CA ARG A 93 5.91 10.31 1.41
C ARG A 93 5.26 9.06 0.85
N VAL A 94 4.85 8.20 1.74
CA VAL A 94 3.94 7.10 1.43
C VAL A 94 2.51 7.62 1.52
N CYS A 95 1.75 7.52 0.45
CA CYS A 95 0.34 7.88 0.42
C CYS A 95 -0.52 6.62 0.51
N LEU A 96 -1.51 6.60 1.42
CA LEU A 96 -2.43 5.48 1.59
C LEU A 96 -3.87 5.93 1.33
N TYR A 97 -4.52 5.33 0.32
CA TYR A 97 -5.89 5.62 -0.06
C TYR A 97 -6.87 4.71 0.69
N LEU A 98 -7.41 5.18 1.80
CA LEU A 98 -8.26 4.39 2.69
C LEU A 98 -9.57 3.88 2.10
N PRO A 99 -10.25 4.57 1.14
CA PRO A 99 -11.48 4.05 0.55
C PRO A 99 -11.34 2.67 -0.10
N HIS A 100 -10.17 2.31 -0.61
CA HIS A 100 -9.89 1.00 -1.20
C HIS A 100 -9.34 -0.02 -0.19
N ALA A 101 -8.97 0.41 1.02
CA ALA A 101 -8.46 -0.49 2.04
C ALA A 101 -9.53 -1.44 2.55
N ARG A 102 -9.24 -2.74 2.57
CA ARG A 102 -10.18 -3.80 3.01
C ARG A 102 -10.19 -4.00 4.52
N GLY A 103 -9.16 -3.53 5.22
CA GLY A 103 -9.03 -3.64 6.67
C GLY A 103 -7.61 -3.36 7.14
N LYS A 104 -7.34 -3.55 8.44
CA LYS A 104 -6.02 -3.29 9.05
C LYS A 104 -4.89 -4.07 8.37
N ALA A 105 -5.08 -5.37 8.15
CA ALA A 105 -4.07 -6.21 7.49
C ALA A 105 -3.73 -5.74 6.07
N ASP A 106 -4.71 -5.23 5.33
CA ASP A 106 -4.51 -4.69 4.00
C ASP A 106 -3.72 -3.37 4.03
N VAL A 107 -4.04 -2.51 5.00
CA VAL A 107 -3.29 -1.27 5.26
C VAL A 107 -1.85 -1.56 5.69
N GLU A 108 -1.64 -2.53 6.58
CA GLU A 108 -0.30 -2.95 7.01
C GLU A 108 0.53 -3.43 5.84
N ARG A 109 -0.05 -4.28 4.99
CA ARG A 109 0.62 -4.79 3.79
C ARG A 109 1.00 -3.66 2.83
N THR A 110 0.05 -2.76 2.52
CA THR A 110 0.31 -1.62 1.65
C THR A 110 1.39 -0.70 2.24
N LEU A 111 1.34 -0.44 3.56
CA LEU A 111 2.36 0.36 4.23
C LEU A 111 3.75 -0.29 4.18
N LEU A 112 3.84 -1.61 4.33
CA LEU A 112 5.11 -2.33 4.21
C LEU A 112 5.64 -2.27 2.77
N HIS A 113 4.76 -2.46 1.78
CA HIS A 113 5.12 -2.35 0.37
C HIS A 113 5.69 -0.97 0.04
N GLU A 114 4.91 0.07 0.24
CA GLU A 114 5.30 1.43 -0.13
C GLU A 114 6.39 2.01 0.79
N GLY A 115 6.30 1.70 2.09
CA GLY A 115 7.15 2.30 3.11
C GLY A 115 8.50 1.61 3.25
N VAL A 116 8.55 0.29 3.27
CA VAL A 116 9.82 -0.42 3.43
C VAL A 116 10.54 -0.54 2.09
N ALA A 117 9.84 -0.94 1.04
CA ALA A 117 10.48 -1.17 -0.23
C ALA A 117 10.75 0.13 -1.00
N HIS A 118 9.71 0.90 -1.35
CA HIS A 118 9.94 2.09 -2.16
C HIS A 118 10.61 3.22 -1.38
N TYR A 119 10.02 3.65 -0.26
CA TYR A 119 10.60 4.72 0.55
C TYR A 119 11.93 4.30 1.21
N GLY A 120 11.97 3.13 1.84
CA GLY A 120 13.13 2.64 2.58
C GLY A 120 14.34 2.42 1.68
N LEU A 121 14.18 1.71 0.56
CA LEU A 121 15.25 1.48 -0.40
C LEU A 121 15.77 2.78 -1.01
N ARG A 122 14.87 3.69 -1.41
CA ARG A 122 15.25 4.98 -1.98
C ARG A 122 15.95 5.90 -0.97
N LYS A 123 15.52 5.87 0.29
CA LYS A 123 16.19 6.61 1.36
C LYS A 123 17.60 6.06 1.64
N LEU A 124 17.75 4.76 1.61
CA LEU A 124 19.03 4.09 1.87
C LEU A 124 20.01 4.21 0.70
N ALA A 125 19.57 3.91 -0.53
CA ALA A 125 20.41 3.99 -1.72
C ALA A 125 20.70 5.46 -2.13
N GLY A 126 19.80 6.38 -1.81
CA GLY A 126 19.78 7.73 -2.35
C GLY A 126 19.33 7.74 -3.82
N HIS A 127 18.64 8.80 -4.23
CA HIS A 127 18.08 8.90 -5.59
C HIS A 127 19.12 8.69 -6.71
N LYS A 128 20.35 9.15 -6.50
CA LYS A 128 21.42 9.07 -7.51
C LYS A 128 21.98 7.66 -7.71
N HIS A 129 21.81 6.78 -6.75
CA HIS A 129 22.42 5.45 -6.76
C HIS A 129 21.39 4.31 -6.86
N MET A 130 20.10 4.65 -6.87
CA MET A 130 19.03 3.65 -6.90
C MET A 130 19.11 2.77 -8.14
N ASP A 131 19.36 3.35 -9.31
CA ASP A 131 19.49 2.61 -10.57
C ASP A 131 20.64 1.59 -10.51
N ALA A 132 21.80 2.02 -10.06
CA ALA A 132 22.97 1.14 -9.91
C ALA A 132 22.73 0.04 -8.87
N PHE A 133 22.01 0.35 -7.81
CA PHE A 133 21.60 -0.61 -6.79
C PHE A 133 20.66 -1.68 -7.35
N LEU A 134 19.65 -1.29 -8.11
CA LEU A 134 18.71 -2.22 -8.75
C LEU A 134 19.41 -3.09 -9.80
N ASP A 135 20.32 -2.52 -10.58
CA ASP A 135 21.15 -3.26 -11.55
C ASP A 135 22.06 -4.29 -10.82
N ASP A 136 22.70 -3.93 -9.70
CA ASP A 136 23.51 -4.83 -8.91
C ASP A 136 22.68 -5.99 -8.32
N ILE A 137 21.45 -5.71 -7.85
CA ILE A 137 20.50 -6.73 -7.36
C ILE A 137 20.13 -7.69 -8.50
N PHE A 138 19.68 -7.16 -9.64
CA PHE A 138 19.26 -7.96 -10.79
C PHE A 138 20.40 -8.85 -11.32
N ASN A 139 21.60 -8.31 -11.42
CA ASN A 139 22.76 -9.06 -11.89
C ASN A 139 23.30 -10.07 -10.87
N GLY A 140 23.16 -9.79 -9.58
CA GLY A 140 23.62 -10.63 -8.50
C GLY A 140 22.64 -11.68 -8.00
N CYS A 141 21.36 -11.62 -8.41
CA CYS A 141 20.33 -12.58 -8.00
C CYS A 141 20.48 -13.92 -8.72
N GLY A 142 19.93 -14.98 -8.12
CA GLY A 142 19.89 -16.32 -8.74
C GLY A 142 18.96 -16.36 -9.96
N GLU A 143 19.17 -17.36 -10.83
CA GLU A 143 18.44 -17.52 -12.10
C GLU A 143 16.91 -17.48 -11.92
N LYS A 144 16.38 -18.20 -10.93
CA LYS A 144 14.92 -18.23 -10.65
C LYS A 144 14.34 -16.84 -10.36
N VAL A 145 15.07 -16.05 -9.57
CA VAL A 145 14.65 -14.67 -9.21
C VAL A 145 14.73 -13.76 -10.44
N ARG A 146 15.79 -13.90 -11.23
CA ARG A 146 15.96 -13.14 -12.47
C ARG A 146 14.84 -13.42 -13.46
N ASP A 147 14.51 -14.69 -13.67
CA ASP A 147 13.42 -15.11 -14.56
C ASP A 147 12.06 -14.58 -14.09
N GLU A 148 11.85 -14.48 -12.78
CA GLU A 148 10.63 -13.91 -12.24
C GLU A 148 10.56 -12.41 -12.48
N ILE A 149 11.62 -11.66 -12.22
CA ILE A 149 11.72 -10.24 -12.51
C ILE A 149 11.48 -9.97 -14.01
N LEU A 150 12.09 -10.77 -14.90
CA LEU A 150 11.89 -10.63 -16.34
C LEU A 150 10.43 -10.91 -16.76
N ARG A 151 9.79 -11.91 -16.14
CA ARG A 151 8.35 -12.17 -16.37
C ARG A 151 7.48 -11.01 -15.90
N MET A 152 7.77 -10.42 -14.75
CA MET A 152 7.07 -9.24 -14.24
C MET A 152 7.25 -8.05 -15.18
N ALA A 153 8.48 -7.75 -15.59
CA ALA A 153 8.77 -6.66 -16.52
C ALA A 153 7.99 -6.82 -17.84
N ALA A 154 7.93 -8.04 -18.38
CA ALA A 154 7.20 -8.34 -19.60
C ALA A 154 5.68 -8.21 -19.44
N ALA A 155 5.12 -8.71 -18.32
CA ALA A 155 3.68 -8.68 -18.03
C ALA A 155 3.17 -7.24 -17.86
N ASP A 156 3.91 -6.43 -17.10
CA ASP A 156 3.52 -5.07 -16.75
C ASP A 156 4.04 -4.04 -17.78
N ARG A 157 4.81 -4.49 -18.78
CA ARG A 157 5.46 -3.63 -19.80
C ARG A 157 6.29 -2.51 -19.17
N THR A 158 7.05 -2.85 -18.13
CA THR A 158 7.89 -1.92 -17.37
C THR A 158 9.37 -2.19 -17.62
N ASP A 159 10.21 -1.24 -17.21
CA ASP A 159 11.66 -1.41 -17.18
C ASP A 159 12.08 -2.48 -16.17
N ILE A 160 13.21 -3.16 -16.41
CA ILE A 160 13.76 -4.21 -15.53
C ILE A 160 14.04 -3.67 -14.13
N ARG A 161 14.47 -2.41 -13.99
CA ARG A 161 14.72 -1.79 -12.69
C ARG A 161 13.43 -1.60 -11.90
N VAL A 162 12.37 -1.14 -12.57
CA VAL A 162 11.03 -1.02 -11.97
C VAL A 162 10.55 -2.39 -11.53
N ALA A 163 10.66 -3.41 -12.37
CA ALA A 163 10.28 -4.78 -12.02
C ALA A 163 11.13 -5.35 -10.87
N THR A 164 12.42 -4.98 -10.79
CA THR A 164 13.30 -5.39 -9.68
C THR A 164 12.87 -4.71 -8.38
N GLU A 165 12.55 -3.42 -8.40
CA GLU A 165 12.02 -2.69 -7.24
C GLU A 165 10.71 -3.30 -6.76
N GLU A 166 9.77 -3.58 -7.67
CA GLU A 166 8.50 -4.24 -7.38
C GLU A 166 8.67 -5.66 -6.81
N TYR A 167 9.63 -6.42 -7.35
CA TYR A 167 9.97 -7.73 -6.81
C TYR A 167 10.41 -7.65 -5.35
N LEU A 168 11.29 -6.69 -5.02
CA LEU A 168 11.74 -6.42 -3.65
C LEU A 168 10.58 -5.99 -2.74
N ALA A 169 9.65 -5.18 -3.27
CA ALA A 169 8.47 -4.73 -2.56
C ALA A 169 7.55 -5.90 -2.18
N ARG A 170 7.26 -6.79 -3.13
CA ARG A 170 6.45 -8.00 -2.87
C ARG A 170 7.09 -8.92 -1.84
N MET A 171 8.39 -9.04 -1.87
CA MET A 171 9.11 -9.82 -0.86
C MET A 171 9.02 -9.22 0.54
N ALA A 172 9.04 -7.88 0.65
CA ALA A 172 8.85 -7.21 1.93
C ALA A 172 7.43 -7.43 2.49
N GLU A 173 6.41 -7.50 1.60
CA GLU A 173 5.04 -7.83 1.99
C GLU A 173 4.90 -9.24 2.55
N ASP A 174 5.49 -10.21 1.85
CA ASP A 174 5.27 -11.63 2.16
C ASP A 174 6.02 -12.07 3.41
N GLY A 175 7.05 -11.37 3.84
CA GLY A 175 7.85 -11.66 5.04
C GLY A 175 8.49 -13.06 5.05
N THR A 176 8.43 -13.76 3.90
CA THR A 176 8.56 -15.22 3.81
C THR A 176 9.99 -15.70 3.60
N ASP A 177 10.90 -14.88 3.10
CA ASP A 177 12.27 -15.35 2.88
C ASP A 177 13.32 -14.50 3.63
N ARG A 178 13.57 -14.92 4.90
CA ARG A 178 14.63 -14.36 5.73
C ARG A 178 16.01 -14.40 5.03
N SER A 179 16.25 -15.46 4.26
CA SER A 179 17.56 -15.67 3.60
C SER A 179 17.78 -14.66 2.49
N LEU A 180 16.72 -14.32 1.78
CA LEU A 180 16.77 -13.36 0.69
C LEU A 180 16.83 -11.91 1.24
N TRP A 181 16.11 -11.62 2.33
CA TRP A 181 16.25 -10.34 3.04
C TRP A 181 17.70 -10.11 3.54
N ASP A 182 18.31 -11.14 4.13
CA ASP A 182 19.72 -11.09 4.55
C ASP A 182 20.67 -10.88 3.34
N ARG A 183 20.35 -11.42 2.17
CA ARG A 183 21.08 -11.18 0.92
C ARG A 183 20.92 -9.75 0.40
N ILE A 184 19.71 -9.19 0.45
CA ILE A 184 19.45 -7.79 0.09
C ILE A 184 20.22 -6.86 1.01
N VAL A 185 20.16 -7.09 2.33
CA VAL A 185 20.91 -6.33 3.33
C VAL A 185 22.41 -6.44 3.08
N THR A 186 22.88 -7.63 2.70
CA THR A 186 24.30 -7.86 2.37
C THR A 186 24.72 -7.15 1.09
N ALA A 187 23.91 -7.24 0.03
CA ALA A 187 24.16 -6.53 -1.23
C ALA A 187 24.16 -5.01 -1.01
N PHE A 188 23.23 -4.52 -0.21
CA PHE A 188 23.15 -3.12 0.19
C PHE A 188 24.38 -2.67 0.98
N ARG A 189 24.84 -3.43 1.97
CA ARG A 189 26.08 -3.15 2.70
C ARG A 189 27.30 -3.10 1.78
N ASN A 190 27.37 -4.02 0.82
CA ASN A 190 28.45 -4.06 -0.15
C ASN A 190 28.43 -2.84 -1.07
N LEU A 191 27.25 -2.40 -1.50
CA LEU A 191 27.10 -1.16 -2.27
C LEU A 191 27.59 0.05 -1.46
N LEU A 192 27.14 0.19 -0.21
CA LEU A 192 27.55 1.29 0.65
C LEU A 192 29.06 1.31 0.89
N ARG A 193 29.70 0.13 1.06
CA ARG A 193 31.16 0.02 1.16
C ARG A 193 31.85 0.45 -0.13
N LYS A 194 31.34 0.06 -1.31
CA LYS A 194 31.86 0.50 -2.61
C LYS A 194 31.76 2.02 -2.79
N LEU A 195 30.73 2.64 -2.19
CA LEU A 195 30.52 4.09 -2.21
C LEU A 195 31.32 4.84 -1.12
N GLY A 196 32.16 4.13 -0.34
CA GLY A 196 33.00 4.73 0.70
C GLY A 196 32.30 4.98 2.03
N PHE A 197 31.08 4.47 2.22
CA PHE A 197 30.38 4.56 3.49
C PHE A 197 30.79 3.39 4.40
N CYS A 198 31.51 3.67 5.48
CA CYS A 198 31.70 2.73 6.58
C CYS A 198 30.47 2.74 7.49
N LEU A 199 29.47 1.90 7.18
CA LEU A 199 28.32 1.73 8.06
C LEU A 199 28.49 0.45 8.87
N GLU A 200 28.70 0.61 10.16
CA GLU A 200 28.51 -0.45 11.16
C GLU A 200 27.02 -0.58 11.51
N ILE A 201 26.19 -0.85 10.51
CA ILE A 201 24.77 -1.13 10.76
C ILE A 201 24.67 -2.60 11.17
N GLY A 202 24.42 -2.83 12.44
CA GLY A 202 24.13 -4.16 12.97
C GLY A 202 22.83 -4.71 12.36
N THR A 203 22.75 -6.04 12.16
CA THR A 203 21.54 -6.74 11.69
C THR A 203 20.30 -6.52 12.58
N ARG A 204 20.45 -5.92 13.76
CA ARG A 204 19.37 -5.59 14.70
C ARG A 204 18.71 -4.24 14.44
N GLU A 205 19.37 -3.33 13.72
CA GLU A 205 18.85 -1.97 13.48
C GLU A 205 17.97 -1.87 12.20
N LEU A 206 17.94 -2.96 11.42
CA LEU A 206 17.13 -3.11 10.22
C LEU A 206 15.90 -4.05 10.43
N ARG A 207 15.59 -4.37 11.70
CA ARG A 207 14.41 -5.18 12.08
C ARG A 207 13.32 -4.34 12.69
#